data_ac84f05ac5224a3663aa71dad6235837
#
_entry.id   ac84f05ac5224a3663aa71dad6235837
#
_cell.length_a   1.000
_cell.length_b   1.000
_cell.length_c   1.000
_cell.angle_alpha   90.00
_cell.angle_beta   90.00
_cell.angle_gamma   90.00
#
_symmetry.space_group_name_H-M   'P 1'
#
loop_
_entity.id
_entity.type
_entity.pdbx_description
1 polymer ?
#
loop_
_entity_poly.entity_id
_entity_poly.type
_entity_poly.pdbx_seq_one_letter_code
_entity_poly.pdbx_strand_id
1 'polypeptide(L)'
;MSYRRAWLLVDEINQIFRAPLVETQLGGSGGGGAHLTKLGRDVVGRYRAIEGASATACAADLRALKASLALKPFPRYQDDA
;
A
#
# COMPACT_ATOMS: atom_id res chain seq x y z
N MET A 1 5.96 -10.15 -6.38
CA MET A 1 5.15 -10.75 -5.29
C MET A 1 4.53 -12.03 -5.80
N SER A 2 4.61 -13.10 -5.03
CA SER A 2 4.02 -14.35 -5.42
C SER A 2 2.50 -14.33 -5.21
N TYR A 3 1.80 -15.18 -5.94
CA TYR A 3 0.35 -15.32 -5.80
C TYR A 3 -0.04 -15.70 -4.37
N ARG A 4 0.70 -16.63 -3.78
CA ARG A 4 0.44 -17.06 -2.41
C ARG A 4 0.61 -15.90 -1.42
N ARG A 5 1.64 -15.10 -1.59
CA ARG A 5 1.91 -13.96 -0.70
C ARG A 5 0.79 -12.93 -0.78
N ALA A 6 0.26 -12.70 -1.99
CA ALA A 6 -0.85 -11.78 -2.17
C ALA A 6 -2.08 -12.23 -1.38
N TRP A 7 -2.39 -13.52 -1.41
CA TRP A 7 -3.53 -14.04 -0.67
C TRP A 7 -3.33 -14.01 0.83
N LEU A 8 -2.09 -14.21 1.30
CA LEU A 8 -1.78 -14.07 2.73
C LEU A 8 -1.99 -12.64 3.20
N LEU A 9 -1.61 -11.67 2.38
CA LEU A 9 -1.83 -10.25 2.71
C LEU A 9 -3.32 -9.91 2.76
N VAL A 10 -4.11 -10.46 1.84
CA VAL A 10 -5.56 -10.28 1.85
C VAL A 10 -6.15 -10.83 3.13
N ASP A 11 -5.73 -12.04 3.52
CA ASP A 11 -6.21 -12.64 4.77
C ASP A 11 -5.89 -11.77 5.98
N GLU A 12 -4.67 -11.25 6.06
CA GLU A 12 -4.27 -10.39 7.15
C GLU A 12 -5.11 -9.12 7.21
N ILE A 13 -5.32 -8.49 6.06
CA ILE A 13 -6.12 -7.27 5.98
C ILE A 13 -7.56 -7.53 6.41
N ASN A 14 -8.12 -8.64 5.98
CA ASN A 14 -9.50 -8.98 6.33
C ASN A 14 -9.68 -9.22 7.83
N GLN A 15 -8.61 -9.52 8.56
CA GLN A 15 -8.70 -9.73 10.00
C GLN A 15 -8.52 -8.46 10.80
N ILE A 16 -7.99 -7.41 10.19
CA ILE A 16 -7.73 -6.15 10.88
C ILE A 16 -9.01 -5.32 11.03
N PHE A 17 -9.86 -5.33 10.03
CA PHE A 17 -11.06 -4.50 10.01
C PHE A 17 -12.26 -5.26 10.54
N ARG A 18 -13.34 -4.54 10.83
CA ARG A 18 -14.56 -5.10 11.41
C ARG A 18 -15.29 -6.09 10.50
N ALA A 19 -14.95 -6.09 9.23
CA ALA A 19 -15.53 -6.98 8.24
C ALA A 19 -14.52 -7.14 7.09
N PRO A 20 -14.67 -8.17 6.26
CA PRO A 20 -13.74 -8.35 5.15
C PRO A 20 -13.74 -7.17 4.19
N LEU A 21 -12.58 -6.80 3.71
CA LEU A 21 -12.42 -5.78 2.68
C LEU A 21 -12.45 -6.40 1.28
N VAL A 22 -12.13 -7.68 1.19
CA VAL A 22 -12.04 -8.41 -0.07
C VAL A 22 -12.82 -9.69 0.05
N GLU A 23 -13.66 -9.98 -0.92
CA GLU A 23 -14.38 -11.23 -1.02
C GLU A 23 -13.95 -11.96 -2.26
N THR A 24 -13.95 -13.29 -2.17
CA THR A 24 -13.59 -14.13 -3.29
C THR A 24 -14.85 -14.76 -3.88
N GLN A 25 -14.86 -14.88 -5.19
CA GLN A 25 -15.88 -15.63 -5.90
C GLN A 25 -15.30 -16.95 -6.33
N LEU A 26 -15.98 -18.03 -5.94
CA LEU A 26 -15.61 -19.37 -6.36
C LEU A 26 -16.32 -19.72 -7.65
N GLY A 27 -15.54 -20.06 -8.66
CA GLY A 27 -16.07 -20.70 -9.86
C GLY A 27 -17.07 -19.86 -10.64
N GLY A 28 -17.85 -20.52 -11.43
CA GLY A 28 -18.79 -19.89 -12.32
C GLY A 28 -18.25 -19.78 -13.71
N SER A 29 -19.06 -19.28 -14.62
CA SER A 29 -18.74 -19.23 -16.03
C SER A 29 -17.59 -18.28 -16.37
N GLY A 30 -17.24 -17.40 -15.48
CA GLY A 30 -16.13 -16.48 -15.67
C GLY A 30 -14.89 -16.83 -14.89
N GLY A 31 -14.87 -17.98 -14.22
CA GLY A 31 -13.78 -18.33 -13.32
C GLY A 31 -13.90 -17.62 -11.99
N GLY A 32 -12.99 -17.92 -11.08
CA GLY A 32 -12.94 -17.29 -9.77
C GLY A 32 -12.27 -15.95 -9.83
N GLY A 33 -12.49 -15.15 -8.81
CA GLY A 33 -11.86 -13.83 -8.73
C GLY A 33 -12.04 -13.24 -7.34
N ALA A 34 -11.55 -12.03 -7.19
CA ALA A 34 -11.68 -11.28 -5.96
C ALA A 34 -12.22 -9.88 -6.27
N HIS A 35 -12.98 -9.34 -5.35
CA HIS A 35 -13.49 -8.00 -5.48
C HIS A 35 -13.55 -7.32 -4.12
N LEU A 36 -13.50 -6.00 -4.12
CA LEU A 36 -13.63 -5.22 -2.90
C LEU A 36 -15.07 -5.24 -2.43
N THR A 37 -15.25 -5.40 -1.13
CA THR A 37 -16.55 -5.20 -0.50
C THR A 37 -16.86 -3.71 -0.45
N LYS A 38 -18.06 -3.35 0.00
CA LYS A 38 -18.39 -1.95 0.22
C LYS A 38 -17.42 -1.32 1.22
N LEU A 39 -17.13 -2.02 2.31
CA LEU A 39 -16.17 -1.54 3.29
C LEU A 39 -14.78 -1.41 2.68
N GLY A 40 -14.40 -2.37 1.82
CA GLY A 40 -13.13 -2.30 1.13
C GLY A 40 -13.00 -1.06 0.26
N ARG A 41 -14.05 -0.73 -0.48
CA ARG A 41 -14.06 0.49 -1.28
C ARG A 41 -13.96 1.74 -0.43
N ASP A 42 -14.66 1.75 0.70
CA ASP A 42 -14.58 2.86 1.67
C ASP A 42 -13.17 3.05 2.19
N VAL A 43 -12.53 1.95 2.61
CA VAL A 43 -11.17 2.00 3.16
C VAL A 43 -10.17 2.50 2.11
N VAL A 44 -10.28 2.00 0.89
CA VAL A 44 -9.41 2.46 -0.19
C VAL A 44 -9.61 3.95 -0.46
N GLY A 45 -10.85 4.39 -0.48
CA GLY A 45 -11.17 5.81 -0.69
C GLY A 45 -10.58 6.69 0.39
N ARG A 46 -10.69 6.28 1.64
CA ARG A 46 -10.11 7.02 2.76
C ARG A 46 -8.59 7.01 2.74
N TYR A 47 -8.00 5.88 2.39
CA TYR A 47 -6.55 5.79 2.25
C TYR A 47 -6.04 6.76 1.19
N ARG A 48 -6.70 6.80 0.04
CA ARG A 48 -6.33 7.71 -1.04
C ARG A 48 -6.52 9.18 -0.65
N ALA A 49 -7.57 9.47 0.11
CA ALA A 49 -7.81 10.83 0.60
C ALA A 49 -6.69 11.27 1.55
N ILE A 50 -6.28 10.37 2.46
CA ILE A 50 -5.19 10.65 3.39
C ILE A 50 -3.89 10.85 2.62
N GLU A 51 -3.63 9.99 1.65
CA GLU A 51 -2.44 10.05 0.82
C GLU A 51 -2.36 11.39 0.08
N GLY A 52 -3.46 11.81 -0.54
CA GLY A 52 -3.51 13.08 -1.25
C GLY A 52 -3.36 14.28 -0.32
N ALA A 53 -4.02 14.26 0.83
CA ALA A 53 -3.91 15.33 1.81
C ALA A 53 -2.50 15.43 2.37
N SER A 54 -1.89 14.27 2.67
CA SER A 54 -0.51 14.23 3.17
C SER A 54 0.47 14.76 2.15
N ALA A 55 0.30 14.37 0.89
CA ALA A 55 1.18 14.84 -0.19
C ALA A 55 1.11 16.35 -0.32
N THR A 56 -0.10 16.92 -0.23
CA THR A 56 -0.28 18.37 -0.31
C THR A 56 0.34 19.07 0.89
N ALA A 57 0.06 18.55 2.09
CA ALA A 57 0.57 19.16 3.32
C ALA A 57 2.09 19.10 3.42
N CYS A 58 2.70 18.05 2.85
CA CYS A 58 4.13 17.83 2.95
C CYS A 58 4.90 18.27 1.69
N ALA A 59 4.22 18.85 0.72
CA ALA A 59 4.84 19.16 -0.58
C ALA A 59 6.09 20.02 -0.45
N ALA A 60 6.05 21.06 0.38
CA ALA A 60 7.18 21.94 0.55
C ALA A 60 8.36 21.23 1.20
N ASP A 61 8.08 20.43 2.22
CA ASP A 61 9.12 19.66 2.91
C ASP A 61 9.73 18.60 2.00
N LEU A 62 8.89 17.94 1.20
CA LEU A 62 9.38 16.95 0.23
C LEU A 62 10.29 17.60 -0.81
N ARG A 63 9.93 18.80 -1.28
CA ARG A 63 10.79 19.54 -2.21
C ARG A 63 12.14 19.88 -1.58
N ALA A 64 12.10 20.32 -0.34
CA ALA A 64 13.33 20.65 0.40
C ALA A 64 14.22 19.42 0.57
N LEU A 65 13.61 18.28 0.92
CA LEU A 65 14.36 17.04 1.07
C LEU A 65 14.97 16.58 -0.25
N LYS A 66 14.20 16.67 -1.34
CA LYS A 66 14.70 16.29 -2.66
C LYS A 66 15.88 17.16 -3.08
N ALA A 67 15.81 18.44 -2.79
CA ALA A 67 16.91 19.36 -3.10
C ALA A 67 18.16 19.03 -2.29
N SER A 68 18.01 18.38 -1.16
CA SER A 68 19.14 17.99 -0.30
C SER A 68 19.72 16.61 -0.66
N LEU A 69 19.12 15.91 -1.62
CA LEU A 69 19.63 14.61 -2.00
C LEU A 69 20.96 14.73 -2.72
N ALA A 70 21.87 13.80 -2.44
CA ALA A 70 23.15 13.75 -3.13
C ALA A 70 22.94 13.27 -4.56
N LEU A 71 23.68 13.87 -5.51
CA LEU A 71 23.67 13.43 -6.89
C LEU A 71 24.23 12.03 -7.04
N LYS A 72 25.19 11.69 -6.17
CA LYS A 72 25.75 10.35 -6.07
C LYS A 72 25.67 9.92 -4.62
N PRO A 73 25.35 8.67 -4.35
CA PRO A 73 25.34 8.20 -2.97
C PRO A 73 26.71 8.38 -2.34
N PHE A 74 26.75 8.87 -1.12
CA PHE A 74 27.99 8.85 -0.37
C PHE A 74 28.38 7.43 -0.02
N PRO A 75 29.68 7.13 0.12
CA PRO A 75 30.10 5.82 0.57
C PRO A 75 29.49 5.54 1.93
N ARG A 76 29.03 4.31 2.10
CA ARG A 76 28.52 3.90 3.41
C ARG A 76 29.65 3.92 4.41
N TYR A 77 29.31 4.27 5.63
CA TYR A 77 30.24 4.08 6.72
C TYR A 77 30.68 2.62 6.75
N GLN A 78 31.98 2.41 6.69
CA GLN A 78 32.55 1.08 6.81
C GLN A 78 33.28 1.02 8.12
N ASP A 79 32.89 0.09 8.93
CA ASP A 79 33.57 -0.16 10.19
C ASP A 79 34.84 -0.96 9.89
N ASP A 80 35.86 -0.27 9.45
CA ASP A 80 37.15 -0.89 9.18
C ASP A 80 37.88 -1.05 10.50
N ALA A 81 37.45 -2.08 11.17
CA ALA A 81 38.12 -2.37 12.42
C ALA A 81 39.58 -2.73 12.23
#